data_0584adaf59a40305704e107db56f0a12
#
_entry.id   0584adaf59a40305704e107db56f0a12
#
_cell.length_a   1.000
_cell.length_b   1.000
_cell.length_c   1.000
_cell.angle_alpha   90.00
_cell.angle_beta   90.00
_cell.angle_gamma   90.00
#
_symmetry.space_group_name_H-M   'P 1'
#
loop_
_entity.id
_entity.type
_entity.pdbx_description
1 polymer ?
#
loop_
_entity_poly.entity_id
_entity_poly.type
_entity_poly.pdbx_seq_one_letter_code
_entity_poly.pdbx_strand_id
1 'polypeptide(L)'
;LVLHDHPYIWLQEQQVAQAERELSLYTYNVGLPPYKVVASTVQQEKNSLYALKEEVRKGVCSLYYQLQGLENQYKALEKNQTQAENGLHVAQLRFKLGMTVPLEVEQAELTVQEIKCGMQDLARAYGQLQMLYENPWLLTIPPKNNE
;
A
#
# COMPACT_ATOMS: atom_id res chain seq x y z
N LEU A 1 -7.08 2.97 14.71
CA LEU A 1 -5.93 3.88 14.86
C LEU A 1 -5.68 4.64 13.55
N VAL A 2 -5.48 3.97 12.43
CA VAL A 2 -5.13 4.60 11.13
C VAL A 2 -6.18 5.60 10.61
N LEU A 3 -7.47 5.37 10.85
CA LEU A 3 -8.54 6.27 10.40
C LEU A 3 -8.64 7.56 11.22
N HIS A 4 -8.20 7.54 12.48
CA HIS A 4 -8.31 8.70 13.37
C HIS A 4 -7.24 9.77 13.09
N ASP A 5 -6.04 9.32 12.68
CA ASP A 5 -4.89 10.20 12.45
C ASP A 5 -4.72 10.59 10.97
N HIS A 6 -5.72 10.25 10.14
CA HIS A 6 -5.66 10.51 8.70
C HIS A 6 -6.05 11.98 8.41
N PRO A 7 -5.12 12.81 7.85
CA PRO A 7 -5.34 14.26 7.70
C PRO A 7 -6.58 14.62 6.88
N TYR A 8 -6.85 13.89 5.80
CA TYR A 8 -7.99 14.14 4.93
C TYR A 8 -9.32 13.73 5.57
N ILE A 9 -9.34 12.66 6.40
CA ILE A 9 -10.53 12.28 7.17
C ILE A 9 -10.83 13.39 8.20
N TRP A 10 -9.81 13.85 8.92
CA TRP A 10 -9.95 14.95 9.85
C TRP A 10 -10.51 16.22 9.18
N LEU A 11 -9.95 16.58 8.01
CA LEU A 11 -10.45 17.75 7.25
C LEU A 11 -11.92 17.58 6.87
N GLN A 12 -12.31 16.42 6.37
CA GLN A 12 -13.70 16.12 5.99
C GLN A 12 -14.63 16.12 7.23
N GLU A 13 -14.15 15.67 8.39
CA GLU A 13 -14.89 15.74 9.65
C GLU A 13 -15.13 17.21 10.08
N GLN A 14 -14.16 18.11 9.85
CA GLN A 14 -14.35 19.54 10.10
C GLN A 14 -15.39 20.15 9.15
N GLN A 15 -15.42 19.75 7.88
CA GLN A 15 -16.44 20.19 6.92
C GLN A 15 -17.83 19.74 7.32
N VAL A 16 -17.99 18.48 7.76
CA VAL A 16 -19.28 18.00 8.31
C VAL A 16 -19.68 18.81 9.54
N ALA A 17 -18.77 19.05 10.49
CA ALA A 17 -19.05 19.81 11.69
C ALA A 17 -19.40 21.28 11.39
N GLN A 18 -18.81 21.87 10.35
CA GLN A 18 -19.18 23.20 9.89
C GLN A 18 -20.59 23.22 9.30
N ALA A 19 -20.90 22.30 8.39
CA ALA A 19 -22.23 22.20 7.78
C ALA A 19 -23.33 21.94 8.84
N GLU A 20 -23.05 21.13 9.86
CA GLU A 20 -23.97 20.89 10.99
C GLU A 20 -24.19 22.16 11.82
N ARG A 21 -23.13 22.94 12.07
CA ARG A 21 -23.25 24.24 12.76
C ARG A 21 -24.09 25.23 11.96
N GLU A 22 -23.86 25.33 10.66
CA GLU A 22 -24.65 26.18 9.76
C GLU A 22 -26.13 25.79 9.77
N LEU A 23 -26.44 24.49 9.74
CA LEU A 23 -27.81 23.99 9.85
C LEU A 23 -28.42 24.30 11.21
N SER A 24 -27.67 24.17 12.31
CA SER A 24 -28.17 24.43 13.69
C SER A 24 -28.47 25.93 13.95
N LEU A 25 -27.72 26.80 13.27
CA LEU A 25 -27.89 28.26 13.38
C LEU A 25 -28.79 28.83 12.28
N TYR A 26 -29.39 27.96 11.45
CA TYR A 26 -30.22 28.39 10.35
C TYR A 26 -31.44 29.19 10.83
N THR A 27 -31.48 30.44 10.46
CA THR A 27 -32.65 31.32 10.61
C THR A 27 -33.18 31.70 9.24
N TYR A 28 -34.46 31.45 9.00
CA TYR A 28 -35.07 31.81 7.72
C TYR A 28 -34.94 33.32 7.49
N ASN A 29 -34.30 33.68 6.37
CA ASN A 29 -34.24 35.07 5.92
C ASN A 29 -34.42 35.13 4.40
N VAL A 30 -35.03 36.21 3.90
CA VAL A 30 -35.25 36.41 2.46
C VAL A 30 -33.89 36.49 1.76
N GLY A 31 -33.64 35.60 0.80
CA GLY A 31 -32.37 35.53 0.05
C GLY A 31 -31.41 34.40 0.50
N LEU A 32 -31.70 33.70 1.60
CA LEU A 32 -30.94 32.51 1.97
C LEU A 32 -31.50 31.25 1.27
N PRO A 33 -30.65 30.21 1.01
CA PRO A 33 -31.11 28.94 0.46
C PRO A 33 -32.14 28.30 1.38
N PRO A 34 -33.15 27.57 0.85
CA PRO A 34 -34.16 26.88 1.67
C PRO A 34 -33.51 25.90 2.66
N TYR A 35 -34.11 25.76 3.86
CA TYR A 35 -33.65 24.80 4.89
C TYR A 35 -33.32 23.39 4.34
N LYS A 36 -34.16 22.91 3.41
CA LYS A 36 -33.92 21.61 2.76
C LYS A 36 -32.59 21.54 2.02
N VAL A 37 -32.13 22.61 1.41
CA VAL A 37 -30.87 22.69 0.71
C VAL A 37 -29.72 22.60 1.71
N VAL A 38 -29.75 23.34 2.78
CA VAL A 38 -28.72 23.28 3.83
C VAL A 38 -28.70 21.92 4.51
N ALA A 39 -29.86 21.33 4.78
CA ALA A 39 -29.94 19.97 5.31
C ALA A 39 -29.39 18.90 4.33
N SER A 40 -29.61 19.07 3.02
CA SER A 40 -29.04 18.15 2.01
C SER A 40 -27.53 18.28 1.91
N THR A 41 -26.97 19.47 2.09
CA THR A 41 -25.50 19.68 2.14
C THR A 41 -24.88 18.88 3.28
N VAL A 42 -25.47 18.95 4.50
CA VAL A 42 -25.00 18.13 5.64
C VAL A 42 -25.00 16.64 5.29
N GLN A 43 -26.05 16.16 4.64
CA GLN A 43 -26.13 14.75 4.25
C GLN A 43 -25.09 14.39 3.18
N GLN A 44 -24.82 15.29 2.22
CA GLN A 44 -23.76 15.12 1.24
C GLN A 44 -22.38 15.02 1.91
N GLU A 45 -22.06 15.93 2.82
CA GLU A 45 -20.77 15.92 3.54
C GLU A 45 -20.60 14.62 4.36
N LYS A 46 -21.65 14.16 5.02
CA LYS A 46 -21.64 12.88 5.74
C LYS A 46 -21.41 11.68 4.80
N ASN A 47 -22.04 11.68 3.64
CA ASN A 47 -21.85 10.63 2.65
C ASN A 47 -20.41 10.65 2.08
N SER A 48 -19.86 11.84 1.84
CA SER A 48 -18.47 12.03 1.40
C SER A 48 -17.48 11.52 2.45
N LEU A 49 -17.71 11.83 3.73
CA LEU A 49 -16.90 11.32 4.83
C LEU A 49 -16.97 9.78 4.91
N TYR A 50 -18.15 9.21 4.77
CA TYR A 50 -18.31 7.75 4.78
C TYR A 50 -17.56 7.11 3.60
N ALA A 51 -17.73 7.66 2.39
CA ALA A 51 -17.04 7.17 1.19
C ALA A 51 -15.51 7.24 1.35
N LEU A 52 -14.99 8.36 1.87
CA LEU A 52 -13.56 8.53 2.13
C LEU A 52 -13.03 7.50 3.15
N LYS A 53 -13.77 7.26 4.24
CA LYS A 53 -13.40 6.24 5.24
C LYS A 53 -13.36 4.85 4.65
N GLU A 54 -14.30 4.51 3.78
CA GLU A 54 -14.33 3.21 3.10
C GLU A 54 -13.21 3.06 2.06
N GLU A 55 -12.88 4.14 1.35
CA GLU A 55 -11.76 4.16 0.40
C GLU A 55 -10.42 3.93 1.11
N VAL A 56 -10.15 4.67 2.19
CA VAL A 56 -8.94 4.48 3.00
C VAL A 56 -8.88 3.06 3.57
N ARG A 57 -10.00 2.52 4.08
CA ARG A 57 -10.07 1.15 4.58
C ARG A 57 -9.69 0.13 3.51
N LYS A 58 -10.27 0.26 2.31
CA LYS A 58 -9.96 -0.63 1.16
C LYS A 58 -8.50 -0.50 0.74
N GLY A 59 -7.96 0.72 0.71
CA GLY A 59 -6.56 0.96 0.40
C GLY A 59 -5.62 0.26 1.39
N VAL A 60 -5.84 0.41 2.68
CA VAL A 60 -5.05 -0.25 3.73
C VAL A 60 -5.16 -1.77 3.67
N CYS A 61 -6.36 -2.31 3.43
CA CYS A 61 -6.54 -3.75 3.24
C CYS A 61 -5.78 -4.27 2.01
N SER A 62 -5.81 -3.53 0.90
CA SER A 62 -5.07 -3.87 -0.32
C SER A 62 -3.56 -3.90 -0.06
N LEU A 63 -3.01 -2.90 0.62
CA LEU A 63 -1.59 -2.87 1.00
C LEU A 63 -1.21 -4.05 1.89
N TYR A 64 -2.05 -4.40 2.86
CA TYR A 64 -1.82 -5.56 3.72
C TYR A 64 -1.67 -6.86 2.91
N TYR A 65 -2.59 -7.10 1.97
CA TYR A 65 -2.51 -8.30 1.13
C TYR A 65 -1.31 -8.28 0.18
N GLN A 66 -0.91 -7.10 -0.31
CA GLN A 66 0.31 -6.96 -1.12
C GLN A 66 1.56 -7.26 -0.29
N LEU A 67 1.68 -6.75 0.93
CA LEU A 67 2.77 -7.07 1.85
C LEU A 67 2.85 -8.57 2.13
N GLN A 68 1.71 -9.20 2.42
CA GLN A 68 1.65 -10.65 2.63
C GLN A 68 2.07 -11.43 1.39
N GLY A 69 1.70 -10.94 0.19
CA GLY A 69 2.14 -11.51 -1.09
C GLY A 69 3.66 -11.46 -1.24
N LEU A 70 4.29 -10.32 -0.94
CA LEU A 70 5.75 -10.17 -1.00
C LEU A 70 6.47 -11.06 0.02
N GLU A 71 5.93 -11.20 1.24
CA GLU A 71 6.49 -12.13 2.23
C GLU A 71 6.48 -13.57 1.74
N ASN A 72 5.39 -14.00 1.11
CA ASN A 72 5.30 -15.34 0.56
C ASN A 72 6.27 -15.56 -0.60
N GLN A 73 6.45 -14.55 -1.47
CA GLN A 73 7.44 -14.58 -2.54
C GLN A 73 8.87 -14.64 -1.99
N TYR A 74 9.16 -13.87 -0.95
CA TYR A 74 10.46 -13.89 -0.30
C TYR A 74 10.78 -15.27 0.28
N LYS A 75 9.84 -15.90 1.00
CA LYS A 75 9.99 -17.28 1.51
C LYS A 75 10.19 -18.32 0.40
N ALA A 76 9.57 -18.11 -0.75
CA ALA A 76 9.79 -18.98 -1.90
C ALA A 76 11.21 -18.83 -2.48
N LEU A 77 11.70 -17.57 -2.59
CA LEU A 77 13.08 -17.31 -3.04
C LEU A 77 14.13 -17.83 -2.05
N GLU A 78 13.89 -17.78 -0.73
CA GLU A 78 14.76 -18.41 0.27
C GLU A 78 14.96 -19.91 0.01
N LYS A 79 13.86 -20.62 -0.28
CA LYS A 79 13.94 -22.05 -0.65
C LYS A 79 14.71 -22.26 -1.96
N ASN A 80 14.43 -21.43 -2.96
CA ASN A 80 15.13 -21.49 -4.24
C ASN A 80 16.63 -21.18 -4.08
N GLN A 81 16.99 -20.22 -3.22
CA GLN A 81 18.39 -19.92 -2.90
C GLN A 81 19.08 -21.15 -2.31
N THR A 82 18.45 -21.80 -1.33
CA THR A 82 19.02 -23.02 -0.72
C THR A 82 19.22 -24.13 -1.76
N GLN A 83 18.27 -24.31 -2.69
CA GLN A 83 18.41 -25.29 -3.77
C GLN A 83 19.53 -24.92 -4.74
N ALA A 84 19.64 -23.64 -5.11
CA ALA A 84 20.68 -23.17 -6.02
C ALA A 84 22.08 -23.28 -5.38
N GLU A 85 22.23 -22.97 -4.10
CA GLU A 85 23.49 -23.12 -3.35
C GLU A 85 23.90 -24.60 -3.26
N ASN A 86 22.96 -25.52 -3.04
CA ASN A 86 23.22 -26.96 -3.09
C ASN A 86 23.63 -27.40 -4.52
N GLY A 87 22.96 -26.87 -5.56
CA GLY A 87 23.32 -27.11 -6.96
C GLY A 87 24.73 -26.64 -7.28
N LEU A 88 25.09 -25.45 -6.84
CA LEU A 88 26.46 -24.92 -6.99
C LEU A 88 27.49 -25.81 -6.29
N HIS A 89 27.19 -26.23 -5.07
CA HIS A 89 28.11 -27.12 -4.34
C HIS A 89 28.34 -28.45 -5.11
N VAL A 90 27.29 -29.04 -5.66
CA VAL A 90 27.40 -30.25 -6.49
C VAL A 90 28.20 -29.99 -7.76
N ALA A 91 27.98 -28.87 -8.46
CA ALA A 91 28.72 -28.49 -9.66
C ALA A 91 30.23 -28.31 -9.34
N GLN A 92 30.56 -27.66 -8.23
CA GLN A 92 31.95 -27.50 -7.77
C GLN A 92 32.63 -28.85 -7.44
N LEU A 93 31.91 -29.79 -6.81
CA LEU A 93 32.43 -31.11 -6.52
C LEU A 93 32.69 -31.90 -7.82
N ARG A 94 31.76 -31.87 -8.76
CA ARG A 94 31.92 -32.51 -10.07
C ARG A 94 33.09 -31.94 -10.85
N PHE A 95 33.26 -30.62 -10.79
CA PHE A 95 34.41 -29.98 -11.43
C PHE A 95 35.72 -30.41 -10.80
N LYS A 96 35.85 -30.48 -9.48
CA LYS A 96 37.06 -30.98 -8.77
C LYS A 96 37.39 -32.41 -9.13
N LEU A 97 36.37 -33.21 -9.44
CA LEU A 97 36.55 -34.61 -9.87
C LEU A 97 36.80 -34.74 -11.39
N GLY A 98 36.88 -33.66 -12.15
CA GLY A 98 37.05 -33.67 -13.60
C GLY A 98 35.83 -34.16 -14.38
N MET A 99 34.64 -34.16 -13.76
CA MET A 99 33.39 -34.70 -14.31
C MET A 99 32.53 -33.62 -15.01
N THR A 100 32.92 -32.36 -14.94
CA THR A 100 32.20 -31.24 -15.58
C THR A 100 33.15 -30.14 -16.02
N VAL A 101 32.65 -29.20 -16.83
CA VAL A 101 33.40 -28.05 -17.37
C VAL A 101 33.24 -26.83 -16.47
N PRO A 102 34.20 -25.86 -16.47
CA PRO A 102 34.12 -24.66 -15.66
C PRO A 102 32.84 -23.84 -15.87
N LEU A 103 32.31 -23.88 -17.11
CA LEU A 103 31.08 -23.17 -17.49
C LEU A 103 29.86 -23.56 -16.65
N GLU A 104 29.74 -24.87 -16.27
CA GLU A 104 28.62 -25.32 -15.43
C GLU A 104 28.69 -24.73 -14.02
N VAL A 105 29.91 -24.59 -13.48
CA VAL A 105 30.08 -23.93 -12.16
C VAL A 105 29.73 -22.46 -12.24
N GLU A 106 30.19 -21.76 -13.28
CA GLU A 106 29.91 -20.36 -13.50
C GLU A 106 28.40 -20.11 -13.68
N GLN A 107 27.70 -20.95 -14.42
CA GLN A 107 26.23 -20.89 -14.56
C GLN A 107 25.52 -21.08 -13.22
N ALA A 108 25.98 -22.02 -12.39
CA ALA A 108 25.40 -22.21 -11.06
C ALA A 108 25.66 -21.02 -10.14
N GLU A 109 26.83 -20.39 -10.22
CA GLU A 109 27.15 -19.17 -9.47
C GLU A 109 26.25 -18.00 -9.89
N LEU A 110 26.06 -17.79 -11.19
CA LEU A 110 25.16 -16.77 -11.72
C LEU A 110 23.71 -16.98 -11.23
N THR A 111 23.23 -18.23 -11.23
CA THR A 111 21.88 -18.55 -10.72
C THR A 111 21.72 -18.18 -9.25
N VAL A 112 22.70 -18.45 -8.40
CA VAL A 112 22.68 -18.04 -6.99
C VAL A 112 22.67 -16.51 -6.87
N GLN A 113 23.45 -15.83 -7.69
CA GLN A 113 23.54 -14.38 -7.69
C GLN A 113 22.23 -13.71 -8.14
N GLU A 114 21.60 -14.23 -9.20
CA GLU A 114 20.28 -13.76 -9.67
C GLU A 114 19.21 -13.88 -8.60
N ILE A 115 19.15 -15.00 -7.87
CA ILE A 115 18.21 -15.20 -6.77
C ILE A 115 18.48 -14.18 -5.65
N LYS A 116 19.73 -13.95 -5.28
CA LYS A 116 20.11 -12.95 -4.27
C LYS A 116 19.71 -11.53 -4.67
N CYS A 117 19.90 -11.17 -5.92
CA CYS A 117 19.42 -9.87 -6.45
C CYS A 117 17.90 -9.76 -6.36
N GLY A 118 17.18 -10.80 -6.78
CA GLY A 118 15.71 -10.83 -6.68
C GLY A 118 15.19 -10.70 -5.25
N MET A 119 15.87 -11.33 -4.27
CA MET A 119 15.52 -11.15 -2.85
C MET A 119 15.75 -9.71 -2.37
N GLN A 120 16.81 -9.04 -2.82
CA GLN A 120 17.06 -7.63 -2.48
C GLN A 120 16.01 -6.71 -3.09
N ASP A 121 15.57 -6.98 -4.31
CA ASP A 121 14.53 -6.20 -4.97
C ASP A 121 13.18 -6.36 -4.26
N LEU A 122 12.83 -7.59 -3.85
CA LEU A 122 11.65 -7.82 -3.01
C LEU A 122 11.73 -7.11 -1.66
N ALA A 123 12.89 -7.13 -1.02
CA ALA A 123 13.07 -6.43 0.26
C ALA A 123 12.90 -4.91 0.11
N ARG A 124 13.37 -4.32 -0.99
CA ARG A 124 13.13 -2.89 -1.30
C ARG A 124 11.66 -2.60 -1.55
N ALA A 125 10.99 -3.45 -2.36
CA ALA A 125 9.56 -3.32 -2.63
C ALA A 125 8.72 -3.45 -1.34
N TYR A 126 9.09 -4.37 -0.45
CA TYR A 126 8.45 -4.53 0.85
C TYR A 126 8.60 -3.26 1.71
N GLY A 127 9.81 -2.69 1.80
CA GLY A 127 10.04 -1.46 2.55
C GLY A 127 9.25 -0.26 2.01
N GLN A 128 9.10 -0.14 0.70
CA GLN A 128 8.28 0.91 0.08
C GLN A 128 6.80 0.73 0.42
N LEU A 129 6.26 -0.48 0.31
CA LEU A 129 4.87 -0.76 0.66
C LEU A 129 4.61 -0.63 2.17
N GLN A 130 5.57 -1.00 3.01
CA GLN A 130 5.47 -0.82 4.45
C GLN A 130 5.37 0.67 4.81
N MET A 131 6.15 1.53 4.17
CA MET A 131 6.09 2.98 4.37
C MET A 131 4.69 3.53 4.02
N LEU A 132 4.10 3.06 2.92
CA LEU A 132 2.74 3.43 2.52
C LEU A 132 1.68 2.87 3.47
N TYR A 133 1.89 1.68 4.00
CA TYR A 133 0.99 1.06 4.97
C TYR A 133 0.99 1.81 6.32
N GLU A 134 2.17 2.24 6.77
CA GLU A 134 2.32 3.06 7.97
C GLU A 134 1.79 4.49 7.79
N ASN A 135 1.81 5.00 6.54
CA ASN A 135 1.39 6.35 6.19
C ASN A 135 0.36 6.34 5.05
N PRO A 136 -0.86 5.83 5.28
CA PRO A 136 -1.85 5.63 4.22
C PRO A 136 -2.35 6.92 3.57
N TRP A 137 -2.15 8.08 4.19
CA TRP A 137 -2.45 9.38 3.58
C TRP A 137 -1.57 9.73 2.38
N LEU A 138 -0.44 9.03 2.19
CA LEU A 138 0.40 9.19 0.99
C LEU A 138 -0.25 8.59 -0.26
N LEU A 139 -1.23 7.70 -0.09
CA LEU A 139 -2.02 7.10 -1.18
C LEU A 139 -3.18 7.99 -1.62
N THR A 140 -3.64 8.86 -0.72
CA THR A 140 -4.82 9.69 -0.98
C THR A 140 -4.37 10.93 -1.75
N ILE A 141 -4.60 10.93 -3.07
CA ILE A 141 -4.45 12.15 -3.88
C ILE A 141 -5.57 13.10 -3.44
N PRO A 142 -5.27 14.36 -3.07
CA PRO A 142 -6.32 15.31 -2.72
C PRO A 142 -7.31 15.42 -3.88
N PRO A 143 -8.63 15.51 -3.61
CA PRO A 143 -9.61 15.72 -4.66
C PRO A 143 -9.18 16.92 -5.49
N LYS A 144 -9.11 16.75 -6.82
CA LYS A 144 -8.87 17.90 -7.71
C LYS A 144 -9.97 18.90 -7.44
N ASN A 145 -9.60 20.06 -6.92
CA ASN A 145 -10.48 21.21 -6.92
C ASN A 145 -10.82 21.49 -8.39
N ASN A 146 -12.04 21.15 -8.79
CA ASN A 146 -12.56 21.60 -10.08
C ASN A 146 -12.79 23.11 -9.90
N GLU A 147 -11.85 23.92 -10.41
CA GLU A 147 -12.05 25.33 -10.75
C GLU A 147 -13.09 25.46 -11.84
#